data_bf5f7d065057fa6a971fce1d6efcd332
#
_entry.id   bf5f7d065057fa6a971fce1d6efcd332
#
_cell.length_a   1.000
_cell.length_b   1.000
_cell.length_c   1.000
_cell.angle_alpha   90.00
_cell.angle_beta   90.00
_cell.angle_gamma   90.00
#
_symmetry.space_group_name_H-M   'P 1'
#
loop_
_entity.id
_entity.type
_entity.pdbx_description
1 polymer ?
#
loop_
_entity_poly.entity_id
_entity_poly.type
_entity_poly.pdbx_seq_one_letter_code
_entity_poly.pdbx_strand_id
1 'polypeptide(L)'
;MIRTLATGLAMVTLLGGAACAETFEIQMLNKGSDGERMVFEPAFVQAAPGDTIRFVATDKGHNAEVSKDMLPEGAVPFKGKINEEVEVTLDVEGVYGVICKPHYAMGMVMTIAVGDVQAPEGFLEGRVPKKAKERFEAQLGNL
;
A
#
# COMPACT_ATOMS: atom_id res chain seq x y z
N MET A 1 28.90 15.90 62.05
CA MET A 1 27.72 15.25 61.44
C MET A 1 27.76 15.58 59.95
N ILE A 2 28.24 14.66 59.16
CA ILE A 2 28.33 14.81 57.69
C ILE A 2 27.21 13.99 57.07
N ARG A 3 26.25 14.68 56.41
CA ARG A 3 25.18 14.06 55.65
C ARG A 3 25.63 13.91 54.22
N THR A 4 25.91 12.69 53.78
CA THR A 4 26.15 12.34 52.38
C THR A 4 24.83 12.19 51.66
N LEU A 5 24.54 13.09 50.68
CA LEU A 5 23.45 12.94 49.74
C LEU A 5 23.92 11.98 48.62
N ALA A 6 23.31 10.83 48.55
CA ALA A 6 23.48 9.92 47.43
C ALA A 6 22.51 10.34 46.29
N THR A 7 23.09 10.88 45.21
CA THR A 7 22.33 11.21 43.99
C THR A 7 22.20 9.94 43.15
N GLY A 8 21.02 9.34 43.15
CA GLY A 8 20.71 8.19 42.29
C GLY A 8 20.51 8.66 40.86
N LEU A 9 21.42 8.28 39.98
CA LEU A 9 21.29 8.47 38.51
C LEU A 9 20.33 7.39 37.96
N ALA A 10 19.10 7.77 37.68
CA ALA A 10 18.15 6.89 37.00
C ALA A 10 18.52 6.77 35.51
N MET A 11 19.06 5.61 35.15
CA MET A 11 19.38 5.28 33.76
C MET A 11 18.09 4.85 33.06
N VAL A 12 17.51 5.77 32.26
CA VAL A 12 16.35 5.46 31.37
C VAL A 12 16.89 4.71 30.17
N THR A 13 16.73 3.40 30.14
CA THR A 13 16.97 2.59 28.95
C THR A 13 15.81 2.77 27.98
N LEU A 14 16.00 3.59 26.95
CA LEU A 14 15.11 3.60 25.79
C LEU A 14 15.27 2.25 25.07
N LEU A 15 14.31 1.34 25.26
CA LEU A 15 14.13 0.20 24.36
C LEU A 15 13.60 0.75 23.03
N GLY A 16 14.51 1.11 22.13
CA GLY A 16 14.19 1.35 20.75
C GLY A 16 13.76 0.00 20.13
N GLY A 17 12.44 -0.25 20.05
CA GLY A 17 11.93 -1.37 19.28
C GLY A 17 12.35 -1.20 17.82
N ALA A 18 13.17 -2.11 17.29
CA ALA A 18 13.46 -2.17 15.87
C ALA A 18 12.13 -2.45 15.13
N ALA A 19 11.67 -1.49 14.32
CA ALA A 19 10.55 -1.69 13.43
C ALA A 19 10.97 -2.76 12.41
N CYS A 20 10.37 -3.97 12.46
CA CYS A 20 10.55 -4.99 11.44
C CYS A 20 9.74 -4.60 10.20
N ALA A 21 10.37 -4.66 9.02
CA ALA A 21 9.67 -4.57 7.75
C ALA A 21 8.64 -5.71 7.62
N GLU A 22 7.42 -5.37 7.23
CA GLU A 22 6.33 -6.33 7.03
C GLU A 22 6.17 -6.66 5.55
N THR A 23 5.57 -7.83 5.27
CA THR A 23 5.14 -8.21 3.93
C THR A 23 3.62 -8.35 3.92
N PHE A 24 2.97 -7.58 3.06
CA PHE A 24 1.52 -7.64 2.83
C PHE A 24 1.25 -8.47 1.57
N GLU A 25 0.45 -9.52 1.72
CA GLU A 25 0.05 -10.36 0.61
C GLU A 25 -1.30 -9.89 0.04
N ILE A 26 -1.36 -9.68 -1.27
CA ILE A 26 -2.51 -9.19 -1.99
C ILE A 26 -2.94 -10.24 -3.00
N GLN A 27 -4.15 -10.76 -2.87
CA GLN A 27 -4.71 -11.72 -3.81
C GLN A 27 -5.29 -11.00 -5.04
N MET A 28 -5.02 -11.53 -6.22
CA MET A 28 -5.66 -11.08 -7.47
C MET A 28 -6.79 -12.05 -7.81
N LEU A 29 -8.05 -11.58 -7.72
CA LEU A 29 -9.24 -12.42 -7.71
C LEU A 29 -10.27 -12.02 -8.77
N ASN A 30 -10.89 -13.03 -9.39
CA ASN A 30 -12.08 -12.84 -10.21
C ASN A 30 -13.30 -12.43 -9.38
N LYS A 31 -13.34 -12.90 -8.12
CA LYS A 31 -14.39 -12.59 -7.16
C LYS A 31 -13.82 -12.57 -5.75
N GLY A 32 -14.03 -11.47 -5.05
CA GLY A 32 -13.62 -11.29 -3.67
C GLY A 32 -14.52 -11.98 -2.66
N SER A 33 -14.11 -11.96 -1.40
CA SER A 33 -14.86 -12.54 -0.27
C SER A 33 -16.21 -11.86 -0.03
N ASP A 34 -16.34 -10.58 -0.41
CA ASP A 34 -17.56 -9.77 -0.35
C ASP A 34 -18.50 -9.97 -1.55
N GLY A 35 -18.12 -10.78 -2.54
CA GLY A 35 -18.85 -11.03 -3.77
C GLY A 35 -18.57 -10.05 -4.92
N GLU A 36 -17.78 -9.01 -4.69
CA GLU A 36 -17.35 -8.08 -5.73
C GLU A 36 -16.45 -8.76 -6.76
N ARG A 37 -16.64 -8.40 -8.03
CA ARG A 37 -15.88 -8.99 -9.13
C ARG A 37 -14.64 -8.18 -9.48
N MET A 38 -13.60 -8.89 -9.93
CA MET A 38 -12.34 -8.30 -10.38
C MET A 38 -11.76 -7.38 -9.30
N VAL A 39 -11.13 -7.99 -8.32
CA VAL A 39 -10.63 -7.30 -7.12
C VAL A 39 -9.20 -7.69 -6.76
N PHE A 40 -8.50 -6.74 -6.17
CA PHE A 40 -7.38 -7.01 -5.27
C PHE A 40 -7.93 -7.18 -3.84
N GLU A 41 -7.46 -8.16 -3.10
CA GLU A 41 -7.91 -8.39 -1.72
C GLU A 41 -6.70 -8.63 -0.81
N PRO A 42 -6.51 -7.76 0.19
CA PRO A 42 -7.25 -6.53 0.49
C PRO A 42 -7.07 -5.43 -0.57
N ALA A 43 -8.05 -4.55 -0.70
CA ALA A 43 -8.03 -3.46 -1.67
C ALA A 43 -7.39 -2.17 -1.14
N PHE A 44 -7.03 -2.15 0.13
CA PHE A 44 -6.32 -1.06 0.80
C PHE A 44 -5.28 -1.64 1.77
N VAL A 45 -4.09 -1.06 1.76
CA VAL A 45 -3.01 -1.40 2.70
C VAL A 45 -2.42 -0.12 3.27
N GLN A 46 -2.30 -0.07 4.59
CA GLN A 46 -1.50 0.92 5.31
C GLN A 46 -0.14 0.30 5.61
N ALA A 47 0.89 0.73 4.91
CA ALA A 47 2.25 0.25 5.04
C ALA A 47 3.17 1.32 5.65
N ALA A 48 4.36 0.90 6.06
CA ALA A 48 5.46 1.78 6.44
C ALA A 48 6.56 1.74 5.37
N PRO A 49 7.40 2.78 5.27
CA PRO A 49 8.58 2.74 4.39
C PRO A 49 9.44 1.50 4.67
N GLY A 50 9.81 0.77 3.63
CA GLY A 50 10.58 -0.46 3.72
C GLY A 50 9.73 -1.74 3.77
N ASP A 51 8.41 -1.62 3.87
CA ASP A 51 7.50 -2.77 3.77
C ASP A 51 7.42 -3.29 2.33
N THR A 52 7.10 -4.55 2.21
CA THR A 52 6.99 -5.26 0.93
C THR A 52 5.52 -5.60 0.64
N ILE A 53 5.11 -5.38 -0.59
CA ILE A 53 3.81 -5.80 -1.10
C ILE A 53 4.03 -6.95 -2.07
N ARG A 54 3.37 -8.07 -1.82
CA ARG A 54 3.42 -9.26 -2.66
C ARG A 54 2.05 -9.48 -3.31
N PHE A 55 1.98 -9.36 -4.62
CA PHE A 55 0.77 -9.65 -5.40
C PHE A 55 0.79 -11.10 -5.85
N VAL A 56 -0.22 -11.85 -5.42
CA VAL A 56 -0.34 -13.29 -5.69
C VAL A 56 -1.34 -13.52 -6.82
N ALA A 57 -0.92 -14.23 -7.85
CA ALA A 57 -1.74 -14.61 -9.00
C ALA A 57 -2.67 -15.79 -8.65
N THR A 58 -3.62 -15.56 -7.73
CA THR A 58 -4.57 -16.57 -7.24
C THR A 58 -5.48 -17.05 -8.36
N ASP A 59 -6.12 -16.10 -9.06
CA ASP A 59 -6.86 -16.38 -10.27
C ASP A 59 -6.08 -15.92 -11.51
N LYS A 60 -6.35 -16.52 -12.66
CA LYS A 60 -5.66 -16.19 -13.91
C LYS A 60 -6.26 -14.95 -14.58
N GLY A 61 -5.45 -14.29 -15.41
CA GLY A 61 -5.87 -13.17 -16.23
C GLY A 61 -5.66 -11.79 -15.61
N HIS A 62 -4.91 -11.72 -14.54
CA HIS A 62 -4.64 -10.48 -13.81
C HIS A 62 -3.17 -10.09 -13.84
N ASN A 63 -2.92 -8.78 -13.70
CA ASN A 63 -1.61 -8.24 -13.37
C ASN A 63 -1.71 -7.19 -12.27
N ALA A 64 -0.57 -6.81 -11.71
CA ALA A 64 -0.46 -5.67 -10.81
C ALA A 64 0.56 -4.69 -11.37
N GLU A 65 0.15 -3.45 -11.56
CA GLU A 65 1.02 -2.35 -11.94
C GLU A 65 0.60 -1.06 -11.22
N VAL A 66 1.57 -0.22 -10.86
CA VAL A 66 1.25 1.09 -10.34
C VAL A 66 0.86 2.02 -11.48
N SER A 67 -0.22 2.78 -11.31
CA SER A 67 -0.58 3.82 -12.26
C SER A 67 0.46 4.95 -12.21
N LYS A 68 1.01 5.32 -13.36
CA LYS A 68 2.04 6.37 -13.46
C LYS A 68 1.58 7.73 -12.93
N ASP A 69 0.27 8.00 -12.96
CA ASP A 69 -0.33 9.24 -12.46
C ASP A 69 -0.69 9.16 -10.97
N MET A 70 -0.49 8.00 -10.34
CA MET A 70 -0.81 7.70 -8.94
C MET A 70 0.41 7.10 -8.23
N LEU A 71 1.56 7.70 -8.43
CA LEU A 71 2.84 7.28 -7.87
C LEU A 71 3.48 8.48 -7.18
N PRO A 72 3.94 8.35 -5.93
CA PRO A 72 4.67 9.44 -5.26
C PRO A 72 5.93 9.82 -6.03
N GLU A 73 6.27 11.11 -6.00
CA GLU A 73 7.51 11.60 -6.61
C GLU A 73 8.73 10.89 -6.00
N GLY A 74 9.63 10.45 -6.85
CA GLY A 74 10.83 9.72 -6.47
C GLY A 74 10.63 8.22 -6.23
N ALA A 75 9.39 7.73 -6.25
CA ALA A 75 9.13 6.30 -6.14
C ALA A 75 9.44 5.56 -7.45
N VAL A 76 9.89 4.31 -7.32
CA VAL A 76 10.16 3.45 -8.48
C VAL A 76 8.87 2.79 -8.95
N PRO A 77 8.45 3.00 -10.21
CA PRO A 77 7.27 2.34 -10.74
C PRO A 77 7.50 0.82 -10.89
N PHE A 78 6.42 0.06 -10.76
CA PHE A 78 6.44 -1.38 -11.01
C PHE A 78 5.31 -1.79 -11.96
N LYS A 79 5.57 -2.81 -12.75
CA LYS A 79 4.62 -3.35 -13.73
C LYS A 79 4.85 -4.85 -13.91
N GLY A 80 3.94 -5.65 -13.37
CA GLY A 80 3.91 -7.09 -13.57
C GLY A 80 3.27 -7.49 -14.90
N LYS A 81 3.64 -8.66 -15.40
CA LYS A 81 2.98 -9.31 -16.54
C LYS A 81 1.70 -10.02 -16.08
N ILE A 82 0.85 -10.40 -17.04
CA ILE A 82 -0.33 -11.22 -16.76
C ILE A 82 0.11 -12.55 -16.12
N ASN A 83 -0.56 -12.94 -15.04
CA ASN A 83 -0.28 -14.14 -14.24
C ASN A 83 1.06 -14.16 -13.50
N GLU A 84 1.77 -13.05 -13.47
CA GLU A 84 3.02 -12.92 -12.73
C GLU A 84 2.77 -12.53 -11.28
N GLU A 85 3.43 -13.22 -10.35
CA GLU A 85 3.57 -12.72 -8.99
C GLU A 85 4.54 -11.55 -8.98
N VAL A 86 4.15 -10.46 -8.32
CA VAL A 86 4.97 -9.26 -8.18
C VAL A 86 5.28 -9.05 -6.71
N GLU A 87 6.54 -8.85 -6.40
CA GLU A 87 6.99 -8.46 -5.07
C GLU A 87 7.74 -7.15 -5.16
N VAL A 88 7.30 -6.14 -4.43
CA VAL A 88 7.87 -4.79 -4.45
C VAL A 88 8.04 -4.26 -3.03
N THR A 89 9.22 -3.72 -2.74
CA THR A 89 9.49 -2.99 -1.50
C THR A 89 9.28 -1.51 -1.74
N LEU A 90 8.46 -0.87 -0.91
CA LEU A 90 8.08 0.53 -1.04
C LEU A 90 8.79 1.38 0.01
N ASP A 91 9.78 2.17 -0.41
CA ASP A 91 10.59 3.00 0.47
C ASP A 91 10.12 4.46 0.54
N VAL A 92 9.42 4.94 -0.49
CA VAL A 92 8.98 6.32 -0.59
C VAL A 92 7.58 6.49 -0.01
N GLU A 93 7.44 7.37 0.97
CA GLU A 93 6.14 7.72 1.54
C GLU A 93 5.21 8.35 0.50
N GLY A 94 3.93 8.04 0.62
CA GLY A 94 2.90 8.58 -0.23
C GLY A 94 1.81 7.57 -0.55
N VAL A 95 0.90 7.95 -1.42
CA VAL A 95 -0.23 7.14 -1.86
C VAL A 95 0.02 6.58 -3.24
N TYR A 96 -0.09 5.27 -3.36
CA TYR A 96 0.12 4.51 -4.60
C TYR A 96 -1.22 3.97 -5.09
N GLY A 97 -1.58 4.25 -6.34
CA GLY A 97 -2.71 3.63 -7.01
C GLY A 97 -2.26 2.45 -7.87
N VAL A 98 -2.71 1.25 -7.56
CA VAL A 98 -2.40 0.02 -8.27
C VAL A 98 -3.59 -0.41 -9.11
N ILE A 99 -3.33 -0.83 -10.33
CA ILE A 99 -4.34 -1.25 -11.29
C ILE A 99 -4.04 -2.65 -11.83
N CYS A 100 -5.09 -3.38 -12.19
CA CYS A 100 -5.01 -4.52 -13.07
C CYS A 100 -5.35 -4.05 -14.49
N LYS A 101 -4.38 -4.04 -15.39
CA LYS A 101 -4.55 -3.45 -16.72
C LYS A 101 -5.72 -4.04 -17.51
N PRO A 102 -5.88 -5.39 -17.61
CA PRO A 102 -7.00 -5.98 -18.33
C PRO A 102 -8.38 -5.64 -17.77
N HIS A 103 -8.48 -5.41 -16.45
CA HIS A 103 -9.75 -5.20 -15.76
C HIS A 103 -9.89 -3.82 -15.12
N TYR A 104 -9.08 -2.85 -15.58
CA TYR A 104 -9.13 -1.48 -15.08
C TYR A 104 -10.51 -0.84 -15.28
N ALA A 105 -11.12 -1.02 -16.44
CA ALA A 105 -12.46 -0.53 -16.72
C ALA A 105 -13.54 -1.20 -15.85
N MET A 106 -13.28 -2.39 -15.33
CA MET A 106 -14.16 -3.11 -14.39
C MET A 106 -13.92 -2.69 -12.92
N GLY A 107 -12.98 -1.79 -12.68
CA GLY A 107 -12.68 -1.27 -11.35
C GLY A 107 -11.68 -2.12 -10.56
N MET A 108 -10.88 -2.96 -11.20
CA MET A 108 -9.86 -3.75 -10.50
C MET A 108 -8.65 -2.88 -10.14
N VAL A 109 -8.76 -2.26 -8.95
CA VAL A 109 -7.78 -1.32 -8.42
C VAL A 109 -7.62 -1.48 -6.91
N MET A 110 -6.47 -1.04 -6.40
CA MET A 110 -6.23 -0.93 -4.97
C MET A 110 -5.39 0.29 -4.62
N THR A 111 -5.41 0.69 -3.38
CA THR A 111 -4.63 1.80 -2.84
C THR A 111 -3.66 1.31 -1.78
N ILE A 112 -2.42 1.76 -1.85
CA ILE A 112 -1.40 1.53 -0.82
C ILE A 112 -1.00 2.90 -0.27
N ALA A 113 -1.17 3.10 1.02
CA ALA A 113 -0.63 4.26 1.73
C ALA A 113 0.66 3.86 2.44
N VAL A 114 1.76 4.51 2.12
CA VAL A 114 3.06 4.29 2.77
C VAL A 114 3.33 5.48 3.69
N GLY A 115 3.30 5.24 5.00
CA GLY A 115 3.42 6.27 6.02
C GLY A 115 2.09 6.95 6.35
N ASP A 116 2.16 7.98 7.20
CA ASP A 116 1.01 8.83 7.56
C ASP A 116 0.85 9.92 6.51
N VAL A 117 0.08 9.63 5.48
CA VAL A 117 -0.01 10.44 4.26
C VAL A 117 -1.46 10.69 3.85
N GLN A 118 -1.65 11.73 3.04
CA GLN A 118 -2.91 12.03 2.38
C GLN A 118 -2.74 11.90 0.85
N ALA A 119 -3.81 11.60 0.14
CA ALA A 119 -3.78 11.64 -1.31
C ALA A 119 -3.50 13.08 -1.78
N PRO A 120 -2.58 13.28 -2.73
CA PRO A 120 -2.32 14.60 -3.28
C PRO A 120 -3.55 15.11 -4.04
N GLU A 121 -3.67 16.44 -4.12
CA GLU A 121 -4.67 17.07 -4.98
C GLU A 121 -4.53 16.54 -6.42
N GLY A 122 -5.67 16.26 -7.06
CA GLY A 122 -5.66 15.71 -8.42
C GLY A 122 -5.34 14.23 -8.56
N PHE A 123 -5.21 13.48 -7.46
CA PHE A 123 -4.86 12.05 -7.50
C PHE A 123 -5.78 11.21 -8.40
N LEU A 124 -7.07 11.55 -8.48
CA LEU A 124 -8.08 10.87 -9.30
C LEU A 124 -8.51 11.65 -10.57
N GLU A 125 -7.80 12.72 -10.92
CA GLU A 125 -8.19 13.60 -12.06
C GLU A 125 -7.72 13.09 -13.42
N GLY A 126 -6.84 12.10 -13.48
CA GLY A 126 -6.37 11.48 -14.72
C GLY A 126 -7.47 10.68 -15.44
N ARG A 127 -7.05 9.91 -16.45
CA ARG A 127 -7.96 8.98 -17.16
C ARG A 127 -8.27 7.76 -16.29
N VAL A 128 -9.17 7.92 -15.33
CA VAL A 128 -9.62 6.86 -14.43
C VAL A 128 -11.01 6.41 -14.86
N PRO A 129 -11.22 5.14 -15.21
CA PRO A 129 -12.55 4.61 -15.50
C PRO A 129 -13.51 4.83 -14.32
N LYS A 130 -14.79 5.04 -14.61
CA LYS A 130 -15.79 5.38 -13.60
C LYS A 130 -15.80 4.41 -12.40
N LYS A 131 -15.86 3.11 -12.65
CA LYS A 131 -15.90 2.11 -11.57
C LYS A 131 -14.58 2.05 -10.80
N ALA A 132 -13.45 2.25 -11.46
CA ALA A 132 -12.15 2.36 -10.80
C ALA A 132 -12.10 3.60 -9.88
N LYS A 133 -12.60 4.73 -10.36
CA LYS A 133 -12.66 5.97 -9.56
C LYS A 133 -13.53 5.79 -8.31
N GLU A 134 -14.71 5.20 -8.45
CA GLU A 134 -15.60 4.90 -7.31
C GLU A 134 -14.91 4.02 -6.26
N ARG A 135 -14.17 2.99 -6.70
CA ARG A 135 -13.41 2.12 -5.79
C ARG A 135 -12.22 2.81 -5.14
N PHE A 136 -11.47 3.60 -5.91
CA PHE A 136 -10.40 4.42 -5.34
C PHE A 136 -10.92 5.42 -4.29
N GLU A 137 -12.04 6.10 -4.58
CA GLU A 137 -12.65 7.03 -3.61
C GLU A 137 -13.00 6.33 -2.30
N ALA A 138 -13.60 5.14 -2.36
CA ALA A 138 -13.90 4.34 -1.19
C ALA A 138 -12.63 3.92 -0.42
N GLN A 139 -11.57 3.52 -1.14
CA GLN A 139 -10.29 3.12 -0.55
C GLN A 139 -9.59 4.31 0.14
N LEU A 140 -9.60 5.49 -0.48
CA LEU A 140 -9.02 6.71 0.07
C LEU A 140 -9.73 7.17 1.35
N GLY A 141 -10.95 6.74 1.59
CA GLY A 141 -11.66 6.95 2.84
C GLY A 141 -11.00 6.31 4.07
N ASN A 142 -9.99 5.46 3.89
CA ASN A 142 -9.21 4.85 4.97
C ASN A 142 -7.99 5.68 5.41
N LEU A 143 -7.70 6.78 4.72
CA LEU A 143 -6.57 7.68 5.05
C LEU A 143 -6.86 8.58 6.25
#